data_193dcf6f935b354420fc82d434692d16
#
_entry.id   193dcf6f935b354420fc82d434692d16
#
_cell.length_a   1.000
_cell.length_b   1.000
_cell.length_c   1.000
_cell.angle_alpha   90.00
_cell.angle_beta   90.00
_cell.angle_gamma   90.00
#
_symmetry.space_group_name_H-M   'P 1'
#
loop_
_entity.id
_entity.type
_entity.pdbx_description
1 polymer ?
#
loop_
_entity_poly.entity_id
_entity_poly.type
_entity_poly.pdbx_seq_one_letter_code
_entity_poly.pdbx_strand_id
1 'polypeptide(L)'
;MKGRVLIIDDEAEIRRNLTVGLTQEDYVAVACPDGISAIHELNQARDKGITYDYLVTDIFMPDIDGLKILKVIKVQYPDLPVLVITGFGDESLKMTALSEHNTGYLDKPFEIPDLVKALEDLSPGSTGEAAVAEAETADKGLRESVSAYLTIRITDPARSMDIFNDLHKMEGVQKCEAVRGDFDIIVLAQGSSEDEVKAVFETIGKMEGVEVASMSPVERPKLDREVDEFVKIYSQAMKQPAQMKSAMQPGTMSYIIVDIDPNAIQQIFTTVFFIDDVIFCDVIEEGKKLVGMITSEGVGRKSTILEKLNEIDGVRRVREATVIKLVED
;
A
#
# COMPACT_ATOMS: atom_id res chain seq x y z
N MET A 1 -35.48 11.62 9.59
CA MET A 1 -34.10 11.13 9.50
C MET A 1 -33.66 11.26 8.04
N LYS A 2 -32.70 12.15 7.76
CA LYS A 2 -32.26 12.48 6.41
C LYS A 2 -31.30 11.42 5.82
N GLY A 3 -30.59 10.68 6.67
CA GLY A 3 -29.66 9.64 6.26
C GLY A 3 -28.68 9.25 7.35
N ARG A 4 -27.83 8.28 7.05
CA ARG A 4 -26.75 7.80 7.92
C ARG A 4 -25.39 8.20 7.32
N VAL A 5 -24.56 8.87 8.10
CA VAL A 5 -23.25 9.40 7.71
C VAL A 5 -22.16 8.71 8.51
N LEU A 6 -21.17 8.15 7.80
CA LEU A 6 -19.92 7.72 8.41
C LEU A 6 -18.91 8.86 8.32
N ILE A 7 -18.19 9.15 9.40
CA ILE A 7 -17.20 10.22 9.48
C ILE A 7 -15.84 9.61 9.76
N ILE A 8 -14.82 10.03 9.03
CA ILE A 8 -13.41 9.67 9.25
C ILE A 8 -12.61 10.95 9.43
N ASP A 9 -11.98 11.10 10.57
CA ASP A 9 -11.11 12.23 10.89
C ASP A 9 -10.25 11.82 12.11
N ASP A 10 -8.95 12.13 12.15
CA ASP A 10 -8.07 11.75 13.27
C ASP A 10 -8.25 12.66 14.49
N GLU A 11 -8.77 13.89 14.30
CA GLU A 11 -8.99 14.85 15.36
C GLU A 11 -10.31 14.58 16.14
N ALA A 12 -10.20 14.19 17.40
CA ALA A 12 -11.36 13.87 18.23
C ALA A 12 -12.38 15.02 18.39
N GLU A 13 -11.90 16.27 18.40
CA GLU A 13 -12.76 17.45 18.48
C GLU A 13 -13.58 17.65 17.20
N ILE A 14 -12.97 17.46 16.03
CA ILE A 14 -13.64 17.54 14.74
C ILE A 14 -14.71 16.44 14.65
N ARG A 15 -14.33 15.20 14.94
CA ARG A 15 -15.30 14.09 14.96
C ARG A 15 -16.51 14.39 15.83
N ARG A 16 -16.27 14.91 17.05
CA ARG A 16 -17.34 15.27 17.98
C ARG A 16 -18.25 16.38 17.41
N ASN A 17 -17.64 17.44 16.88
CA ASN A 17 -18.37 18.58 16.35
C ASN A 17 -19.23 18.18 15.14
N LEU A 18 -18.68 17.37 14.22
CA LEU A 18 -19.40 16.86 13.07
C LEU A 18 -20.55 15.93 13.48
N THR A 19 -20.30 15.02 14.44
CA THR A 19 -21.35 14.10 14.93
C THR A 19 -22.50 14.87 15.56
N VAL A 20 -22.21 15.85 16.43
CA VAL A 20 -23.25 16.65 17.09
C VAL A 20 -24.00 17.51 16.07
N GLY A 21 -23.28 18.19 15.16
CA GLY A 21 -23.87 19.05 14.15
C GLY A 21 -24.79 18.28 13.19
N LEU A 22 -24.33 17.14 12.65
CA LEU A 22 -25.14 16.31 11.77
C LEU A 22 -26.35 15.70 12.49
N THR A 23 -26.21 15.33 13.79
CA THR A 23 -27.33 14.83 14.56
C THR A 23 -28.41 15.90 14.76
N GLN A 24 -28.02 17.17 14.93
CA GLN A 24 -28.96 18.30 15.03
C GLN A 24 -29.72 18.55 13.72
N GLU A 25 -29.12 18.15 12.58
CA GLU A 25 -29.70 18.26 11.24
C GLU A 25 -30.43 16.98 10.78
N ASP A 26 -30.83 16.12 11.73
CA ASP A 26 -31.58 14.89 11.48
C ASP A 26 -30.83 13.76 10.78
N TYR A 27 -29.50 13.75 10.79
CA TYR A 27 -28.67 12.63 10.35
C TYR A 27 -28.31 11.71 11.50
N VAL A 28 -28.10 10.42 11.22
CA VAL A 28 -27.42 9.49 12.13
C VAL A 28 -25.93 9.48 11.77
N ALA A 29 -25.10 9.98 12.66
CA ALA A 29 -23.68 10.06 12.42
C ALA A 29 -22.91 9.04 13.26
N VAL A 30 -22.00 8.29 12.64
CA VAL A 30 -21.02 7.40 13.27
C VAL A 30 -19.63 7.91 12.90
N ALA A 31 -18.74 8.02 13.89
CA ALA A 31 -17.40 8.58 13.66
C ALA A 31 -16.31 7.58 13.99
N CYS A 32 -15.35 7.46 13.09
CA CYS A 32 -14.17 6.61 13.18
C CYS A 32 -12.89 7.46 13.24
N PRO A 33 -11.89 7.08 14.04
CA PRO A 33 -10.66 7.84 14.17
C PRO A 33 -9.70 7.68 12.98
N ASP A 34 -9.89 6.65 12.15
CA ASP A 34 -9.02 6.29 11.05
C ASP A 34 -9.79 5.49 9.98
N GLY A 35 -9.15 5.31 8.83
CA GLY A 35 -9.78 4.64 7.69
C GLY A 35 -9.96 3.14 7.88
N ILE A 36 -9.11 2.46 8.63
CA ILE A 36 -9.22 1.02 8.91
C ILE A 36 -10.47 0.76 9.76
N SER A 37 -10.64 1.54 10.82
CA SER A 37 -11.83 1.49 11.67
C SER A 37 -13.11 1.78 10.88
N ALA A 38 -13.06 2.70 9.91
CA ALA A 38 -14.20 3.02 9.07
C ALA A 38 -14.57 1.88 8.11
N ILE A 39 -13.60 1.23 7.49
CA ILE A 39 -13.85 0.06 6.64
C ILE A 39 -14.42 -1.09 7.46
N HIS A 40 -13.90 -1.30 8.67
CA HIS A 40 -14.44 -2.30 9.58
C HIS A 40 -15.92 -1.99 9.95
N GLU A 41 -16.23 -0.73 10.25
CA GLU A 41 -17.61 -0.30 10.53
C GLU A 41 -18.52 -0.50 9.31
N LEU A 42 -18.07 -0.16 8.10
CA LEU A 42 -18.83 -0.41 6.87
C LEU A 42 -19.12 -1.90 6.66
N ASN A 43 -18.13 -2.76 6.88
CA ASN A 43 -18.28 -4.21 6.75
C ASN A 43 -19.24 -4.76 7.82
N GLN A 44 -19.10 -4.35 9.08
CA GLN A 44 -20.02 -4.74 10.14
C GLN A 44 -21.46 -4.28 9.89
N ALA A 45 -21.62 -3.05 9.40
CA ALA A 45 -22.92 -2.49 9.05
C ALA A 45 -23.59 -3.31 7.96
N ARG A 46 -22.84 -3.64 6.89
CA ARG A 46 -23.32 -4.49 5.80
C ARG A 46 -23.77 -5.85 6.31
N ASP A 47 -23.00 -6.52 7.16
CA ASP A 47 -23.33 -7.83 7.74
C ASP A 47 -24.60 -7.78 8.59
N LYS A 48 -24.92 -6.63 9.17
CA LYS A 48 -26.14 -6.37 9.96
C LYS A 48 -27.30 -5.82 9.11
N GLY A 49 -27.13 -5.68 7.79
CA GLY A 49 -28.12 -5.06 6.91
C GLY A 49 -28.32 -3.56 7.13
N ILE A 50 -27.32 -2.89 7.68
CA ILE A 50 -27.31 -1.45 7.90
C ILE A 50 -26.57 -0.79 6.74
N THR A 51 -27.14 0.27 6.16
CA THR A 51 -26.53 1.03 5.07
C THR A 51 -26.11 2.41 5.53
N TYR A 52 -25.01 2.91 4.98
CA TYR A 52 -24.61 4.30 5.06
C TYR A 52 -24.99 5.02 3.76
N ASP A 53 -25.57 6.21 3.91
CA ASP A 53 -25.98 7.04 2.78
C ASP A 53 -24.86 7.96 2.32
N TYR A 54 -23.94 8.32 3.23
CA TYR A 54 -22.82 9.21 2.96
C TYR A 54 -21.59 8.82 3.78
N LEU A 55 -20.43 9.13 3.23
CA LEU A 55 -19.14 9.15 3.93
C LEU A 55 -18.59 10.58 3.92
N VAL A 56 -18.08 11.02 5.07
CA VAL A 56 -17.30 12.25 5.22
C VAL A 56 -15.91 11.88 5.67
N THR A 57 -14.86 12.29 4.94
CA THR A 57 -13.48 11.92 5.27
C THR A 57 -12.52 13.10 5.14
N ASP A 58 -11.60 13.24 6.10
CA ASP A 58 -10.39 14.04 5.88
C ASP A 58 -9.40 13.27 4.99
N ILE A 59 -8.62 14.01 4.21
CA ILE A 59 -7.50 13.44 3.42
C ILE A 59 -6.21 13.45 4.24
N PHE A 60 -5.98 14.50 5.04
CA PHE A 60 -4.73 14.66 5.79
C PHE A 60 -4.78 13.96 7.14
N MET A 61 -4.65 12.64 7.13
CA MET A 61 -4.52 11.85 8.35
C MET A 61 -3.08 11.34 8.50
N PRO A 62 -2.52 11.28 9.73
CA PRO A 62 -1.12 10.94 9.95
C PRO A 62 -0.78 9.48 9.59
N ASP A 63 -1.74 8.56 9.72
CA ASP A 63 -1.46 7.13 9.62
C ASP A 63 -1.59 6.57 8.21
N ILE A 64 -2.65 6.92 7.49
CA ILE A 64 -2.90 6.46 6.11
C ILE A 64 -3.45 7.62 5.29
N ASP A 65 -2.88 7.87 4.13
CA ASP A 65 -3.37 8.85 3.17
C ASP A 65 -4.87 8.61 2.86
N GLY A 66 -5.69 9.63 3.13
CA GLY A 66 -7.14 9.56 2.94
C GLY A 66 -7.57 9.25 1.51
N LEU A 67 -6.76 9.57 0.49
CA LEU A 67 -7.04 9.17 -0.89
C LEU A 67 -6.95 7.65 -1.09
N LYS A 68 -6.08 6.97 -0.34
CA LYS A 68 -5.97 5.51 -0.40
C LYS A 68 -7.17 4.85 0.26
N ILE A 69 -7.62 5.42 1.36
CA ILE A 69 -8.87 5.02 2.03
C ILE A 69 -10.04 5.22 1.08
N LEU A 70 -10.14 6.38 0.43
CA LEU A 70 -11.16 6.68 -0.56
C LEU A 70 -11.17 5.63 -1.69
N LYS A 71 -10.01 5.27 -2.25
CA LYS A 71 -9.90 4.25 -3.29
C LYS A 71 -10.40 2.88 -2.83
N VAL A 72 -10.00 2.44 -1.62
CA VAL A 72 -10.46 1.16 -1.05
C VAL A 72 -11.97 1.16 -0.86
N ILE A 73 -12.51 2.25 -0.31
CA ILE A 73 -13.96 2.39 -0.09
C ILE A 73 -14.70 2.38 -1.44
N LYS A 74 -14.20 3.10 -2.45
CA LYS A 74 -14.82 3.12 -3.78
C LYS A 74 -14.75 1.78 -4.52
N VAL A 75 -13.75 0.95 -4.25
CA VAL A 75 -13.71 -0.43 -4.77
C VAL A 75 -14.78 -1.31 -4.12
N GLN A 76 -14.97 -1.19 -2.81
CA GLN A 76 -15.96 -2.01 -2.07
C GLN A 76 -17.39 -1.45 -2.16
N TYR A 77 -17.54 -0.14 -2.21
CA TYR A 77 -18.78 0.61 -2.17
C TYR A 77 -18.79 1.70 -3.26
N PRO A 78 -18.83 1.34 -4.56
CA PRO A 78 -18.64 2.27 -5.67
C PRO A 78 -19.68 3.39 -5.70
N ASP A 79 -20.90 3.12 -5.27
CA ASP A 79 -22.02 4.07 -5.28
C ASP A 79 -22.13 4.91 -4.02
N LEU A 80 -21.35 4.63 -2.96
CA LEU A 80 -21.37 5.40 -1.72
C LEU A 80 -20.91 6.85 -1.98
N PRO A 81 -21.76 7.86 -1.77
CA PRO A 81 -21.37 9.25 -1.87
C PRO A 81 -20.31 9.59 -0.83
N VAL A 82 -19.22 10.22 -1.27
CA VAL A 82 -18.12 10.62 -0.39
C VAL A 82 -17.93 12.13 -0.45
N LEU A 83 -17.94 12.77 0.69
CA LEU A 83 -17.55 14.16 0.84
C LEU A 83 -16.17 14.23 1.49
N VAL A 84 -15.21 14.70 0.73
CA VAL A 84 -13.85 14.93 1.21
C VAL A 84 -13.80 16.31 1.87
N ILE A 85 -13.34 16.35 3.12
CA ILE A 85 -13.09 17.59 3.85
C ILE A 85 -11.59 17.73 4.10
N THR A 86 -11.02 18.91 3.87
CA THR A 86 -9.58 19.10 4.10
C THR A 86 -9.24 20.56 4.35
N GLY A 87 -8.15 20.81 5.10
CA GLY A 87 -7.54 22.13 5.21
C GLY A 87 -6.85 22.56 3.92
N PHE A 88 -6.37 23.79 3.84
CA PHE A 88 -5.78 24.43 2.64
C PHE A 88 -4.97 23.46 1.79
N GLY A 89 -5.50 23.15 0.61
CA GLY A 89 -5.17 21.98 -0.14
C GLY A 89 -4.26 22.17 -1.32
N ASP A 90 -3.66 21.07 -1.66
CA ASP A 90 -3.05 20.83 -2.95
C ASP A 90 -4.16 20.62 -3.99
N GLU A 91 -4.24 21.48 -5.00
CA GLU A 91 -5.19 21.36 -6.11
C GLU A 91 -5.11 19.99 -6.80
N SER A 92 -3.95 19.34 -6.77
CA SER A 92 -3.75 18.01 -7.33
C SER A 92 -4.50 16.93 -6.54
N LEU A 93 -4.52 17.01 -5.21
CA LEU A 93 -5.27 16.10 -4.34
C LEU A 93 -6.77 16.26 -4.53
N LYS A 94 -7.24 17.52 -4.63
CA LYS A 94 -8.63 17.82 -4.93
C LYS A 94 -9.07 17.23 -6.27
N MET A 95 -8.27 17.43 -7.32
CA MET A 95 -8.56 16.87 -8.65
C MET A 95 -8.59 15.34 -8.62
N THR A 96 -7.69 14.73 -7.87
CA THR A 96 -7.64 13.27 -7.71
C THR A 96 -8.88 12.75 -6.97
N ALA A 97 -9.30 13.39 -5.87
CA ALA A 97 -10.50 13.02 -5.14
C ALA A 97 -11.77 13.19 -5.99
N LEU A 98 -11.90 14.29 -6.72
CA LEU A 98 -13.03 14.57 -7.61
C LEU A 98 -13.07 13.68 -8.86
N SER A 99 -11.98 13.00 -9.20
CA SER A 99 -11.98 12.01 -10.30
C SER A 99 -12.72 10.71 -9.93
N GLU A 100 -12.90 10.45 -8.64
CA GLU A 100 -13.67 9.29 -8.17
C GLU A 100 -15.19 9.56 -8.30
N HIS A 101 -15.92 8.52 -8.71
CA HIS A 101 -17.36 8.63 -8.92
C HIS A 101 -18.09 9.06 -7.63
N ASN A 102 -19.07 9.96 -7.76
CA ASN A 102 -19.92 10.44 -6.66
C ASN A 102 -19.12 10.93 -5.44
N THR A 103 -18.11 11.78 -5.70
CA THR A 103 -17.24 12.36 -4.68
C THR A 103 -17.32 13.88 -4.75
N GLY A 104 -17.61 14.51 -3.61
CA GLY A 104 -17.61 15.94 -3.41
C GLY A 104 -16.41 16.39 -2.58
N TYR A 105 -16.27 17.72 -2.47
CA TYR A 105 -15.16 18.32 -1.75
C TYR A 105 -15.62 19.56 -0.97
N LEU A 106 -15.10 19.74 0.25
CA LEU A 106 -15.40 20.89 1.11
C LEU A 106 -14.13 21.39 1.81
N ASP A 107 -13.79 22.66 1.63
CA ASP A 107 -12.60 23.27 2.22
C ASP A 107 -12.85 23.61 3.72
N LYS A 108 -11.90 23.31 4.60
CA LYS A 108 -11.83 23.79 5.98
C LYS A 108 -11.31 25.25 5.99
N PRO A 109 -11.85 26.20 6.78
CA PRO A 109 -12.95 26.03 7.72
C PRO A 109 -14.33 26.11 7.05
N PHE A 110 -15.29 25.33 7.55
CA PHE A 110 -16.69 25.36 7.12
C PHE A 110 -17.62 25.31 8.33
N GLU A 111 -18.90 25.66 8.14
CA GLU A 111 -19.95 25.52 9.12
C GLU A 111 -20.82 24.28 8.84
N ILE A 112 -21.57 23.79 9.85
CA ILE A 112 -22.45 22.62 9.67
C ILE A 112 -23.45 22.78 8.52
N PRO A 113 -24.09 23.95 8.30
CA PRO A 113 -24.97 24.15 7.14
C PRO A 113 -24.27 23.96 5.78
N ASP A 114 -22.98 24.33 5.67
CA ASP A 114 -22.20 24.13 4.43
C ASP A 114 -21.95 22.63 4.18
N LEU A 115 -21.62 21.90 5.24
CA LEU A 115 -21.46 20.45 5.20
C LEU A 115 -22.75 19.76 4.77
N VAL A 116 -23.88 20.11 5.39
CA VAL A 116 -25.19 19.55 5.06
C VAL A 116 -25.55 19.82 3.61
N LYS A 117 -25.36 21.05 3.14
CA LYS A 117 -25.61 21.39 1.75
C LYS A 117 -24.72 20.58 0.80
N ALA A 118 -23.43 20.43 1.10
CA ALA A 118 -22.52 19.63 0.30
C ALA A 118 -22.92 18.14 0.26
N LEU A 119 -23.44 17.58 1.36
CA LEU A 119 -24.00 16.23 1.38
C LEU A 119 -25.27 16.12 0.55
N GLU A 120 -26.18 17.09 0.63
CA GLU A 120 -27.43 17.11 -0.14
C GLU A 120 -27.19 17.28 -1.65
N ASP A 121 -26.11 17.93 -2.03
CA ASP A 121 -25.70 18.07 -3.44
C ASP A 121 -25.13 16.75 -4.03
N LEU A 122 -24.74 15.79 -3.20
CA LEU A 122 -24.34 14.44 -3.60
C LEU A 122 -25.57 13.55 -3.77
N SER A 123 -25.54 12.64 -4.74
CA SER A 123 -26.62 11.65 -4.89
C SER A 123 -26.50 10.62 -3.79
N PRO A 124 -27.55 10.41 -2.95
CA PRO A 124 -27.50 9.35 -1.95
C PRO A 124 -27.32 8.00 -2.61
N GLY A 125 -26.29 7.27 -2.20
CA GLY A 125 -26.02 5.90 -2.60
C GLY A 125 -26.56 4.92 -1.56
N SER A 126 -26.84 3.69 -1.94
CA SER A 126 -27.07 2.63 -0.99
C SER A 126 -25.84 1.70 -0.98
N THR A 127 -25.32 1.44 0.21
CA THR A 127 -24.31 0.37 0.41
C THR A 127 -24.93 -1.03 0.28
N GLY A 128 -26.18 -1.11 -0.20
CA GLY A 128 -27.03 -2.29 -0.16
C GLY A 128 -26.70 -3.39 -1.19
N GLU A 129 -25.96 -3.10 -2.21
CA GLU A 129 -25.34 -4.12 -3.06
C GLU A 129 -23.89 -3.72 -3.28
N ALA A 130 -23.01 -4.19 -2.34
CA ALA A 130 -21.63 -4.32 -2.72
C ALA A 130 -21.63 -5.05 -4.05
N ALA A 131 -21.01 -4.48 -5.06
CA ALA A 131 -20.54 -5.26 -6.17
C ALA A 131 -19.51 -6.23 -5.55
N VAL A 132 -20.02 -7.31 -4.98
CA VAL A 132 -19.29 -8.54 -4.84
C VAL A 132 -19.07 -8.97 -6.29
N ALA A 133 -18.14 -8.30 -6.97
CA ALA A 133 -17.41 -8.94 -8.01
C ALA A 133 -16.87 -10.18 -7.29
N GLU A 134 -17.51 -11.30 -7.57
CA GLU A 134 -17.27 -12.61 -7.00
C GLU A 134 -15.76 -12.86 -6.93
N ALA A 135 -15.16 -12.43 -5.82
CA ALA A 135 -13.83 -12.88 -5.42
C ALA A 135 -13.89 -14.33 -4.90
N GLU A 136 -15.03 -14.99 -5.06
CA GLU A 136 -15.21 -16.41 -4.71
C GLU A 136 -14.54 -17.37 -5.67
N THR A 137 -13.92 -16.94 -6.75
CA THR A 137 -13.28 -17.86 -7.69
C THR A 137 -11.77 -17.78 -7.79
N ALA A 138 -11.11 -16.92 -7.02
CA ALA A 138 -9.65 -16.80 -7.02
C ALA A 138 -8.94 -17.69 -5.99
N ASP A 139 -9.66 -18.36 -5.10
CA ASP A 139 -9.04 -19.33 -4.16
C ASP A 139 -8.99 -20.77 -4.75
N LYS A 140 -9.21 -20.92 -6.04
CA LYS A 140 -8.89 -22.17 -6.72
C LYS A 140 -7.42 -22.19 -7.09
N GLY A 141 -6.57 -22.59 -6.11
CA GLY A 141 -5.25 -23.11 -6.39
C GLY A 141 -4.16 -22.08 -6.60
N LEU A 142 -4.11 -20.99 -5.85
CA LEU A 142 -2.83 -20.39 -5.48
C LEU A 142 -2.08 -21.48 -4.70
N ARG A 143 -1.28 -22.28 -5.43
CA ARG A 143 -0.24 -23.09 -4.79
C ARG A 143 0.50 -22.11 -3.90
N GLU A 144 0.62 -22.45 -2.62
CA GLU A 144 1.42 -21.67 -1.68
C GLU A 144 2.84 -21.66 -2.25
N SER A 145 3.18 -20.63 -3.01
CA SER A 145 4.52 -20.46 -3.54
C SER A 145 5.39 -19.90 -2.44
N VAL A 146 6.52 -20.52 -2.24
CA VAL A 146 7.56 -20.04 -1.35
C VAL A 146 8.50 -19.16 -2.14
N SER A 147 8.84 -17.99 -1.60
CA SER A 147 9.76 -17.05 -2.22
C SER A 147 10.87 -16.66 -1.27
N ALA A 148 12.05 -16.35 -1.80
CA ALA A 148 13.16 -15.81 -1.01
C ALA A 148 13.94 -14.77 -1.83
N TYR A 149 14.42 -13.74 -1.15
CA TYR A 149 15.38 -12.80 -1.70
C TYR A 149 16.81 -13.31 -1.48
N LEU A 150 17.61 -13.24 -2.53
CA LEU A 150 19.04 -13.48 -2.48
C LEU A 150 19.77 -12.18 -2.87
N THR A 151 20.75 -11.80 -2.07
CA THR A 151 21.67 -10.73 -2.42
C THR A 151 23.02 -11.33 -2.80
N ILE A 152 23.57 -10.88 -3.93
CA ILE A 152 24.73 -11.48 -4.58
C ILE A 152 25.81 -10.42 -4.77
N ARG A 153 27.05 -10.76 -4.46
CA ARG A 153 28.24 -10.02 -4.86
C ARG A 153 28.97 -10.72 -5.99
N ILE A 154 29.43 -9.95 -6.93
CA ILE A 154 30.25 -10.44 -8.04
C ILE A 154 31.73 -10.35 -7.63
N THR A 155 32.40 -11.50 -7.53
CA THR A 155 33.82 -11.56 -7.16
C THR A 155 34.74 -11.47 -8.38
N ASP A 156 34.19 -11.71 -9.58
CA ASP A 156 34.91 -11.53 -10.86
C ASP A 156 34.16 -10.53 -11.76
N PRO A 157 34.56 -9.25 -11.78
CA PRO A 157 33.91 -8.23 -12.59
C PRO A 157 33.93 -8.50 -14.10
N ALA A 158 34.88 -9.28 -14.62
CA ALA A 158 34.95 -9.61 -16.03
C ALA A 158 33.78 -10.50 -16.48
N ARG A 159 33.18 -11.25 -15.56
CA ARG A 159 32.04 -12.14 -15.80
C ARG A 159 30.67 -11.56 -15.43
N SER A 160 30.61 -10.29 -15.05
CA SER A 160 29.38 -9.68 -14.53
C SER A 160 28.17 -9.88 -15.44
N MET A 161 28.33 -9.67 -16.74
CA MET A 161 27.25 -9.82 -17.72
C MET A 161 26.84 -11.28 -17.94
N ASP A 162 27.79 -12.19 -17.94
CA ASP A 162 27.51 -13.61 -18.10
C ASP A 162 26.77 -14.14 -16.88
N ILE A 163 27.25 -13.80 -15.68
CA ILE A 163 26.58 -14.14 -14.42
C ILE A 163 25.16 -13.60 -14.38
N PHE A 164 24.94 -12.32 -14.75
CA PHE A 164 23.60 -11.72 -14.77
C PHE A 164 22.68 -12.46 -15.75
N ASN A 165 23.16 -12.76 -16.96
CA ASN A 165 22.39 -13.47 -17.98
C ASN A 165 22.04 -14.90 -17.55
N ASP A 166 22.97 -15.61 -16.91
CA ASP A 166 22.75 -16.96 -16.40
C ASP A 166 21.70 -16.96 -15.29
N LEU A 167 21.78 -16.01 -14.35
CA LEU A 167 20.80 -15.84 -13.27
C LEU A 167 19.42 -15.46 -13.81
N HIS A 168 19.37 -14.55 -14.77
CA HIS A 168 18.10 -14.07 -15.36
C HIS A 168 17.31 -15.18 -16.08
N LYS A 169 18.03 -16.17 -16.64
CA LYS A 169 17.44 -17.32 -17.37
C LYS A 169 17.25 -18.56 -16.50
N MET A 170 17.69 -18.52 -15.26
CA MET A 170 17.66 -19.69 -14.36
C MET A 170 16.23 -20.04 -13.97
N GLU A 171 15.89 -21.31 -14.07
CA GLU A 171 14.60 -21.83 -13.57
C GLU A 171 14.46 -21.58 -12.06
N GLY A 172 13.31 -21.15 -11.61
CA GLY A 172 13.04 -20.77 -10.22
C GLY A 172 13.47 -19.33 -9.86
N VAL A 173 14.12 -18.59 -10.75
CA VAL A 173 14.37 -17.16 -10.61
C VAL A 173 13.22 -16.39 -11.24
N GLN A 174 12.44 -15.70 -10.40
CA GLN A 174 11.33 -14.88 -10.86
C GLN A 174 11.75 -13.48 -11.26
N LYS A 175 12.72 -12.92 -10.55
CA LYS A 175 13.24 -11.59 -10.77
C LYS A 175 14.75 -11.58 -10.51
N CYS A 176 15.47 -10.92 -11.40
CA CYS A 176 16.90 -10.72 -11.27
C CYS A 176 17.24 -9.30 -11.70
N GLU A 177 17.79 -8.50 -10.81
CA GLU A 177 18.11 -7.10 -11.09
C GLU A 177 19.51 -6.76 -10.61
N ALA A 178 20.29 -6.11 -11.51
CA ALA A 178 21.56 -5.52 -11.15
C ALA A 178 21.32 -4.23 -10.37
N VAL A 179 22.08 -4.03 -9.31
CA VAL A 179 21.93 -2.89 -8.41
C VAL A 179 23.26 -2.27 -8.04
N ARG A 180 23.22 -1.04 -7.55
CA ARG A 180 24.36 -0.35 -6.96
C ARG A 180 24.07 -0.11 -5.49
N GLY A 181 24.82 -0.76 -4.61
CA GLY A 181 24.66 -0.69 -3.15
C GLY A 181 25.63 -1.59 -2.43
N ASP A 182 25.20 -2.22 -1.35
CA ASP A 182 25.99 -3.17 -0.54
C ASP A 182 26.21 -4.53 -1.25
N PHE A 183 25.52 -4.78 -2.36
CA PHE A 183 25.60 -5.96 -3.20
C PHE A 183 25.38 -5.56 -4.68
N ASP A 184 25.65 -6.48 -5.60
CA ASP A 184 25.64 -6.18 -7.04
C ASP A 184 24.38 -6.67 -7.76
N ILE A 185 23.77 -7.76 -7.27
CA ILE A 185 22.54 -8.32 -7.84
C ILE A 185 21.58 -8.69 -6.71
N ILE A 186 20.30 -8.44 -6.93
CA ILE A 186 19.21 -8.97 -6.13
C ILE A 186 18.38 -9.94 -6.96
N VAL A 187 18.08 -11.11 -6.38
CA VAL A 187 17.28 -12.15 -7.01
C VAL A 187 16.07 -12.45 -6.12
N LEU A 188 14.89 -12.54 -6.72
CA LEU A 188 13.73 -13.16 -6.12
C LEU A 188 13.58 -14.57 -6.68
N ALA A 189 13.89 -15.57 -5.87
CA ALA A 189 13.64 -16.97 -6.19
C ALA A 189 12.25 -17.37 -5.74
N GLN A 190 11.56 -18.23 -6.51
CA GLN A 190 10.23 -18.74 -6.20
C GLN A 190 10.12 -20.21 -6.57
N GLY A 191 9.48 -20.98 -5.70
CA GLY A 191 9.21 -22.40 -5.90
C GLY A 191 7.88 -22.82 -5.28
N SER A 192 7.49 -24.08 -5.49
CA SER A 192 6.32 -24.68 -4.87
C SER A 192 6.62 -25.17 -3.44
N SER A 193 7.88 -25.22 -3.05
CA SER A 193 8.36 -25.63 -1.74
C SER A 193 9.65 -24.92 -1.35
N GLU A 194 9.97 -24.94 -0.05
CA GLU A 194 11.24 -24.41 0.46
C GLU A 194 12.46 -25.14 -0.14
N ASP A 195 12.32 -26.45 -0.42
CA ASP A 195 13.42 -27.24 -0.99
C ASP A 195 13.75 -26.82 -2.43
N GLU A 196 12.74 -26.45 -3.23
CA GLU A 196 12.98 -25.90 -4.57
C GLU A 196 13.73 -24.57 -4.50
N VAL A 197 13.32 -23.66 -3.60
CA VAL A 197 14.00 -22.38 -3.40
C VAL A 197 15.42 -22.57 -2.90
N LYS A 198 15.66 -23.53 -1.98
CA LYS A 198 17.00 -23.90 -1.51
C LYS A 198 17.87 -24.46 -2.64
N ALA A 199 17.30 -25.27 -3.54
CA ALA A 199 18.03 -25.80 -4.69
C ALA A 199 18.51 -24.70 -5.63
N VAL A 200 17.69 -23.65 -5.88
CA VAL A 200 18.09 -22.46 -6.62
C VAL A 200 19.27 -21.77 -5.93
N PHE A 201 19.17 -21.56 -4.61
CA PHE A 201 20.24 -20.97 -3.81
C PHE A 201 21.56 -21.75 -3.91
N GLU A 202 21.51 -23.08 -3.76
CA GLU A 202 22.69 -23.93 -3.88
C GLU A 202 23.30 -23.90 -5.28
N THR A 203 22.47 -23.80 -6.30
CA THR A 203 22.93 -23.68 -7.70
C THR A 203 23.66 -22.37 -7.92
N ILE A 204 23.08 -21.26 -7.45
CA ILE A 204 23.70 -19.93 -7.53
C ILE A 204 25.02 -19.89 -6.74
N GLY A 205 25.03 -20.47 -5.53
CA GLY A 205 26.23 -20.50 -4.68
C GLY A 205 27.41 -21.31 -5.25
N LYS A 206 27.16 -22.18 -6.24
CA LYS A 206 28.21 -22.96 -6.95
C LYS A 206 28.73 -22.24 -8.21
N MET A 207 28.12 -21.12 -8.61
CA MET A 207 28.55 -20.38 -9.80
C MET A 207 29.90 -19.71 -9.54
N GLU A 208 30.82 -19.87 -10.47
CA GLU A 208 32.14 -19.23 -10.42
C GLU A 208 32.01 -17.71 -10.53
N GLY A 209 32.65 -16.96 -9.66
CA GLY A 209 32.60 -15.50 -9.61
C GLY A 209 31.39 -14.93 -8.85
N VAL A 210 30.64 -15.78 -8.15
CA VAL A 210 29.46 -15.41 -7.36
C VAL A 210 29.71 -15.67 -5.86
N GLU A 211 29.37 -14.69 -5.04
CA GLU A 211 29.25 -14.82 -3.58
C GLU A 211 27.84 -14.48 -3.17
N VAL A 212 27.09 -15.43 -2.62
CA VAL A 212 25.78 -15.16 -2.05
C VAL A 212 25.94 -14.52 -0.68
N ALA A 213 25.60 -13.25 -0.56
CA ALA A 213 25.74 -12.46 0.66
C ALA A 213 24.60 -12.73 1.66
N SER A 214 23.37 -12.98 1.20
CA SER A 214 22.25 -13.37 2.04
C SER A 214 21.20 -14.17 1.28
N MET A 215 20.45 -14.99 2.01
CA MET A 215 19.20 -15.60 1.58
C MET A 215 18.14 -15.31 2.65
N SER A 216 17.06 -14.68 2.27
CA SER A 216 16.02 -14.23 3.19
C SER A 216 14.65 -14.67 2.66
N PRO A 217 14.02 -15.70 3.27
CA PRO A 217 12.68 -16.11 2.91
C PRO A 217 11.70 -14.96 3.08
N VAL A 218 10.76 -14.86 2.15
CA VAL A 218 9.63 -13.91 2.24
C VAL A 218 8.59 -14.50 3.19
N GLU A 219 8.15 -13.68 4.12
CA GLU A 219 7.21 -14.07 5.16
C GLU A 219 5.95 -13.20 5.06
N ARG A 220 4.83 -13.73 5.48
CA ARG A 220 3.63 -12.92 5.66
C ARG A 220 3.73 -12.23 7.02
N PRO A 221 3.58 -10.87 7.07
CA PRO A 221 3.53 -10.18 8.34
C PRO A 221 2.32 -10.67 9.16
N LYS A 222 2.51 -10.84 10.46
CA LYS A 222 1.38 -11.09 11.38
C LYS A 222 0.69 -9.76 11.65
N LEU A 223 -0.29 -9.43 10.84
CA LEU A 223 -1.11 -8.24 10.96
C LEU A 223 -2.39 -8.56 11.73
N ASP A 224 -2.97 -7.58 12.40
CA ASP A 224 -4.32 -7.69 12.92
C ASP A 224 -5.29 -7.92 11.76
N ARG A 225 -6.37 -8.65 12.02
CA ARG A 225 -7.30 -9.08 10.97
C ARG A 225 -7.82 -7.91 10.12
N GLU A 226 -8.13 -6.79 10.75
CA GLU A 226 -8.66 -5.59 10.09
C GLU A 226 -7.61 -4.98 9.15
N VAL A 227 -6.36 -4.91 9.58
CA VAL A 227 -5.24 -4.40 8.79
C VAL A 227 -4.93 -5.34 7.61
N ASP A 228 -4.94 -6.66 7.84
CA ASP A 228 -4.71 -7.66 6.79
C ASP A 228 -5.79 -7.61 5.71
N GLU A 229 -7.06 -7.47 6.10
CA GLU A 229 -8.18 -7.27 5.16
C GLU A 229 -8.01 -5.99 4.35
N PHE A 230 -7.65 -4.88 4.99
CA PHE A 230 -7.39 -3.60 4.30
C PHE A 230 -6.26 -3.70 3.28
N VAL A 231 -5.11 -4.25 3.66
CA VAL A 231 -3.96 -4.45 2.78
C VAL A 231 -4.32 -5.32 1.56
N LYS A 232 -5.11 -6.38 1.75
CA LYS A 232 -5.59 -7.24 0.66
C LYS A 232 -6.47 -6.48 -0.33
N ILE A 233 -7.44 -5.71 0.17
CA ILE A 233 -8.37 -4.95 -0.68
C ILE A 233 -7.61 -3.87 -1.45
N TYR A 234 -6.73 -3.13 -0.78
CA TYR A 234 -5.91 -2.11 -1.42
C TYR A 234 -5.02 -2.71 -2.51
N SER A 235 -4.37 -3.85 -2.23
CA SER A 235 -3.54 -4.56 -3.21
C SER A 235 -4.34 -5.02 -4.43
N GLN A 236 -5.59 -5.43 -4.26
CA GLN A 236 -6.49 -5.78 -5.37
C GLN A 236 -6.92 -4.56 -6.17
N ALA A 237 -7.25 -3.45 -5.50
CA ALA A 237 -7.61 -2.19 -6.14
C ALA A 237 -6.47 -1.65 -7.02
N MET A 238 -5.24 -1.72 -6.54
CA MET A 238 -4.04 -1.23 -7.26
C MET A 238 -3.60 -2.13 -8.42
N LYS A 239 -4.03 -3.40 -8.46
CA LYS A 239 -3.73 -4.32 -9.57
C LYS A 239 -4.56 -4.08 -10.83
N GLN A 240 -5.49 -3.12 -10.83
CA GLN A 240 -6.27 -2.80 -12.03
C GLN A 240 -5.39 -2.13 -13.11
N PRO A 241 -5.47 -2.56 -14.40
CA PRO A 241 -4.54 -2.15 -15.48
C PRO A 241 -4.48 -0.64 -15.76
N ALA A 242 -5.52 0.10 -15.40
CA ALA A 242 -5.59 1.55 -15.62
C ALA A 242 -4.67 2.35 -14.67
N GLN A 243 -4.37 1.81 -13.49
CA GLN A 243 -3.54 2.48 -12.49
C GLN A 243 -2.06 2.09 -12.57
N MET A 244 -1.74 0.89 -13.08
CA MET A 244 -0.35 0.49 -13.35
C MET A 244 0.33 1.35 -14.44
N LYS A 245 -0.41 1.90 -15.40
CA LYS A 245 0.14 2.78 -16.44
C LYS A 245 0.55 4.17 -15.92
N SER A 246 -0.05 4.64 -14.84
CA SER A 246 0.32 5.93 -14.23
C SER A 246 1.57 5.82 -13.32
N ALA A 247 1.84 4.65 -12.77
CA ALA A 247 3.00 4.41 -11.91
C ALA A 247 4.31 4.12 -12.68
N MET A 248 4.26 3.96 -14.00
CA MET A 248 5.42 3.73 -14.86
C MET A 248 5.91 5.03 -15.54
N GLN A 249 6.05 6.11 -14.76
CA GLN A 249 6.82 7.25 -15.25
C GLN A 249 8.32 6.92 -15.22
N PRO A 250 9.16 7.52 -16.09
CA PRO A 250 10.58 7.22 -16.17
C PRO A 250 11.31 7.76 -14.94
N GLY A 251 11.25 7.03 -13.84
CA GLY A 251 11.95 7.30 -12.58
C GLY A 251 13.09 6.31 -12.33
N THR A 252 13.96 6.65 -11.40
CA THR A 252 14.97 5.73 -10.88
C THR A 252 14.30 4.78 -9.90
N MET A 253 14.43 3.48 -10.12
CA MET A 253 13.99 2.45 -9.17
C MET A 253 15.11 2.11 -8.20
N SER A 254 14.77 1.89 -6.94
CA SER A 254 15.70 1.44 -5.92
C SER A 254 15.05 0.42 -5.01
N TYR A 255 15.79 -0.63 -4.67
CA TYR A 255 15.43 -1.47 -3.54
C TYR A 255 15.76 -0.74 -2.24
N ILE A 256 14.89 -0.90 -1.27
CA ILE A 256 15.13 -0.51 0.12
C ILE A 256 15.15 -1.77 0.98
N ILE A 257 16.12 -1.84 1.88
CA ILE A 257 16.19 -2.85 2.93
C ILE A 257 16.14 -2.11 4.26
N VAL A 258 15.06 -2.36 5.01
CA VAL A 258 14.77 -1.65 6.25
C VAL A 258 14.93 -2.62 7.42
N ASP A 259 15.90 -2.37 8.30
CA ASP A 259 16.06 -3.09 9.55
C ASP A 259 15.08 -2.51 10.58
N ILE A 260 14.23 -3.33 11.18
CA ILE A 260 13.13 -2.89 12.03
C ILE A 260 13.10 -3.57 13.39
N ASP A 261 12.34 -2.99 14.32
CA ASP A 261 11.94 -3.68 15.54
C ASP A 261 10.78 -4.64 15.23
N PRO A 262 10.91 -5.95 15.47
CA PRO A 262 9.84 -6.92 15.20
C PRO A 262 8.54 -6.63 15.97
N ASN A 263 8.61 -5.94 17.11
CA ASN A 263 7.42 -5.58 17.89
C ASN A 263 6.62 -4.43 17.24
N ALA A 264 7.26 -3.62 16.39
CA ALA A 264 6.64 -2.52 15.66
C ALA A 264 6.29 -2.89 14.20
N ILE A 265 6.40 -4.17 13.82
CA ILE A 265 6.26 -4.62 12.43
C ILE A 265 4.95 -4.20 11.80
N GLN A 266 3.82 -4.28 12.52
CA GLN A 266 2.52 -3.93 11.98
C GLN A 266 2.47 -2.46 11.57
N GLN A 267 2.87 -1.57 12.48
CA GLN A 267 2.89 -0.12 12.21
C GLN A 267 3.87 0.21 11.08
N ILE A 268 5.10 -0.31 11.15
CA ILE A 268 6.13 -0.02 10.15
C ILE A 268 5.71 -0.56 8.77
N PHE A 269 5.25 -1.82 8.70
CA PHE A 269 4.81 -2.43 7.44
C PHE A 269 3.69 -1.64 6.80
N THR A 270 2.64 -1.28 7.55
CA THR A 270 1.53 -0.50 7.02
C THR A 270 1.98 0.89 6.57
N THR A 271 2.78 1.59 7.38
CA THR A 271 3.31 2.91 7.02
C THR A 271 4.13 2.84 5.72
N VAL A 272 5.07 1.89 5.61
CA VAL A 272 5.89 1.71 4.39
C VAL A 272 5.05 1.31 3.19
N PHE A 273 4.12 0.35 3.37
CA PHE A 273 3.23 -0.14 2.31
C PHE A 273 2.36 0.97 1.72
N PHE A 274 2.00 1.96 2.52
CA PHE A 274 1.15 3.07 2.10
C PHE A 274 1.92 4.33 1.63
N ILE A 275 3.24 4.32 1.55
CA ILE A 275 4.00 5.37 0.86
C ILE A 275 3.77 5.26 -0.65
N ASP A 276 3.35 6.35 -1.32
CA ASP A 276 2.98 6.36 -2.74
C ASP A 276 4.09 5.90 -3.68
N ASP A 277 5.33 6.22 -3.33
CA ASP A 277 6.50 5.88 -4.12
C ASP A 277 6.98 4.43 -3.86
N VAL A 278 6.34 3.67 -2.95
CA VAL A 278 6.64 2.27 -2.67
C VAL A 278 5.80 1.37 -3.58
N ILE A 279 6.48 0.62 -4.45
CA ILE A 279 5.85 -0.29 -5.42
C ILE A 279 5.40 -1.58 -4.74
N PHE A 280 6.22 -2.11 -3.85
CA PHE A 280 5.93 -3.28 -3.02
C PHE A 280 6.77 -3.25 -1.74
N CYS A 281 6.33 -4.03 -0.74
CA CYS A 281 7.03 -4.21 0.53
C CYS A 281 6.78 -5.64 1.03
N ASP A 282 7.86 -6.38 1.21
CA ASP A 282 7.86 -7.76 1.72
C ASP A 282 8.57 -7.83 3.07
N VAL A 283 8.07 -8.70 3.95
CA VAL A 283 8.68 -8.99 5.25
C VAL A 283 9.64 -10.16 5.11
N ILE A 284 10.81 -10.06 5.71
CA ILE A 284 11.84 -11.10 5.73
C ILE A 284 12.48 -11.22 7.11
N GLU A 285 13.26 -12.29 7.31
CA GLU A 285 14.06 -12.54 8.53
C GLU A 285 13.24 -12.49 9.84
N GLU A 286 12.16 -13.26 9.90
CA GLU A 286 11.29 -13.36 11.07
C GLU A 286 10.72 -12.00 11.54
N GLY A 287 10.39 -11.14 10.57
CA GLY A 287 9.85 -9.83 10.87
C GLY A 287 10.88 -8.78 11.30
N LYS A 288 12.17 -9.06 11.13
CA LYS A 288 13.25 -8.14 11.52
C LYS A 288 13.65 -7.17 10.41
N LYS A 289 13.24 -7.47 9.17
CA LYS A 289 13.54 -6.63 8.01
C LYS A 289 12.36 -6.56 7.03
N LEU A 290 12.32 -5.45 6.30
CA LEU A 290 11.49 -5.29 5.11
C LEU A 290 12.38 -5.15 3.88
N VAL A 291 11.95 -5.74 2.77
CA VAL A 291 12.49 -5.47 1.44
C VAL A 291 11.39 -4.80 0.64
N GLY A 292 11.63 -3.61 0.14
CA GLY A 292 10.69 -2.90 -0.70
C GLY A 292 11.37 -2.35 -1.95
N MET A 293 10.56 -1.92 -2.90
CA MET A 293 11.01 -1.18 -4.07
C MET A 293 10.35 0.19 -4.08
N ILE A 294 11.16 1.22 -4.25
CA ILE A 294 10.70 2.60 -4.41
C ILE A 294 10.98 3.09 -5.83
N THR A 295 10.11 3.96 -6.31
CA THR A 295 10.34 4.74 -7.53
C THR A 295 10.48 6.20 -7.17
N SER A 296 11.33 6.94 -7.87
CA SER A 296 11.50 8.37 -7.62
C SER A 296 11.79 9.14 -8.90
N GLU A 297 11.11 10.27 -9.05
CA GLU A 297 11.38 11.27 -10.07
C GLU A 297 12.40 12.28 -9.53
N GLY A 298 13.70 11.98 -9.76
CA GLY A 298 14.82 12.85 -9.36
C GLY A 298 15.38 12.59 -7.96
N VAL A 299 16.58 13.12 -7.73
CA VAL A 299 17.39 12.85 -6.53
C VAL A 299 16.75 13.41 -5.26
N GLY A 300 16.09 14.57 -5.33
CA GLY A 300 15.49 15.23 -4.16
C GLY A 300 14.32 14.43 -3.56
N ARG A 301 13.42 13.91 -4.41
CA ARG A 301 12.27 13.14 -3.95
C ARG A 301 12.70 11.82 -3.28
N LYS A 302 13.73 11.17 -3.83
CA LYS A 302 14.31 9.96 -3.23
C LYS A 302 14.85 10.20 -1.82
N SER A 303 15.60 11.28 -1.61
CA SER A 303 16.11 11.63 -0.28
C SER A 303 14.98 11.84 0.73
N THR A 304 13.91 12.50 0.33
CA THR A 304 12.73 12.73 1.18
C THR A 304 12.05 11.41 1.59
N ILE A 305 11.94 10.43 0.67
CA ILE A 305 11.38 9.11 1.00
C ILE A 305 12.26 8.38 2.02
N LEU A 306 13.59 8.37 1.80
CA LEU A 306 14.53 7.72 2.71
C LEU A 306 14.57 8.40 4.09
N GLU A 307 14.44 9.72 4.16
CA GLU A 307 14.30 10.47 5.40
C GLU A 307 13.02 10.07 6.13
N LYS A 308 11.87 10.09 5.46
CA LYS A 308 10.59 9.65 6.05
C LYS A 308 10.66 8.22 6.59
N LEU A 309 11.29 7.31 5.86
CA LEU A 309 11.46 5.92 6.31
C LEU A 309 12.32 5.83 7.58
N ASN A 310 13.37 6.65 7.70
CA ASN A 310 14.22 6.67 8.88
C ASN A 310 13.54 7.32 10.10
N GLU A 311 12.52 8.15 9.90
CA GLU A 311 11.76 8.82 10.97
C GLU A 311 10.66 7.93 11.56
N ILE A 312 10.30 6.82 10.91
CA ILE A 312 9.28 5.88 11.42
C ILE A 312 9.78 5.24 12.71
N ASP A 313 8.99 5.33 13.77
CA ASP A 313 9.32 4.72 15.06
C ASP A 313 9.49 3.20 14.92
N GLY A 314 10.60 2.67 15.48
CA GLY A 314 10.97 1.26 15.34
C GLY A 314 11.80 0.92 14.11
N VAL A 315 11.99 1.82 13.15
CA VAL A 315 12.99 1.67 12.08
C VAL A 315 14.39 1.92 12.65
N ARG A 316 15.28 0.95 12.45
CA ARG A 316 16.66 1.00 12.97
C ARG A 316 17.67 1.48 11.91
N ARG A 317 17.46 1.09 10.67
CA ARG A 317 18.35 1.42 9.56
C ARG A 317 17.64 1.22 8.22
N VAL A 318 17.83 2.15 7.30
CA VAL A 318 17.40 2.03 5.90
C VAL A 318 18.65 1.94 5.03
N ARG A 319 18.71 0.94 4.15
CA ARG A 319 19.73 0.76 3.12
C ARG A 319 19.08 0.81 1.76
N GLU A 320 19.77 1.40 0.81
CA GLU A 320 19.32 1.54 -0.57
C GLU A 320 20.23 0.79 -1.52
N ALA A 321 19.63 0.17 -2.55
CA ALA A 321 20.34 -0.38 -3.68
C ALA A 321 19.64 0.08 -4.98
N THR A 322 20.27 1.01 -5.70
CA THR A 322 19.69 1.59 -6.93
C THR A 322 19.76 0.58 -8.07
N VAL A 323 18.64 0.34 -8.76
CA VAL A 323 18.55 -0.55 -9.91
C VAL A 323 19.32 0.03 -11.09
N ILE A 324 20.16 -0.80 -11.72
CA ILE A 324 20.91 -0.47 -12.92
C ILE A 324 20.23 -1.17 -14.10
N LYS A 325 19.78 -0.39 -15.09
CA LYS A 325 19.28 -0.97 -16.35
C LYS A 325 20.49 -1.44 -17.16
N LEU A 326 20.65 -2.76 -17.32
CA LEU A 326 21.74 -3.36 -18.12
C LEU A 326 21.34 -3.63 -19.57
N VAL A 327 20.04 -3.63 -19.87
CA VAL A 327 19.49 -3.86 -21.21
C VAL A 327 18.45 -2.77 -21.46
N GLU A 328 18.56 -2.08 -22.61
CA GLU A 328 17.46 -1.28 -23.16
C GLU A 328 16.52 -2.25 -23.90
N ASP A 329 15.25 -2.27 -23.49
CA ASP A 329 14.19 -3.02 -24.21
C ASP A 329 13.93 -2.43 -25.61
#